data_2e4dbeccf196aaea271dd94ddfa2137e
#
_entry.id   2e4dbeccf196aaea271dd94ddfa2137e
#
_cell.length_a   1.000
_cell.length_b   1.000
_cell.length_c   1.000
_cell.angle_alpha   90.00
_cell.angle_beta   90.00
_cell.angle_gamma   90.00
#
_symmetry.space_group_name_H-M   'P 1'
#
loop_
_entity.id
_entity.type
_entity.pdbx_description
1 polymer ?
#
loop_
_entity_poly.entity_id
_entity_poly.type
_entity_poly.pdbx_seq_one_letter_code
_entity_poly.pdbx_strand_id
1 'polypeptide(L)'
;EREISVENFEDMLRQMVERLEAESGYVEMNFPYFVNKSAPVSGVQSLLDYDVTFIGEIVNGKYTHTTKVVVPVTSLCPCSKKISDYGAHNQRSHVTVTAQTNGFLWIEDLVRKIEAQASCELYSLLKRPDEKFITERAYDNPKFVEDIVRDVAAAMNAETLVDAYVVEAENFESIHNHSAYALIEKDKRTAA
;
A
#
# COMPACT_ATOMS: atom_id res chain seq x y z
N GLU A 1 -26.15 -13.63 -6.51
CA GLU A 1 -24.78 -13.08 -6.63
C GLU A 1 -24.32 -12.76 -5.21
N ARG A 2 -23.13 -13.21 -4.85
CA ARG A 2 -22.47 -12.83 -3.59
C ARG A 2 -21.37 -11.83 -3.91
N GLU A 3 -21.26 -10.77 -3.13
CA GLU A 3 -20.12 -9.86 -3.21
C GLU A 3 -18.84 -10.63 -2.87
N ILE A 4 -17.75 -10.33 -3.57
CA ILE A 4 -16.44 -10.90 -3.25
C ILE A 4 -15.82 -10.02 -2.18
N SER A 5 -15.58 -10.61 -1.01
CA SER A 5 -14.92 -9.96 0.13
C SER A 5 -13.85 -10.89 0.68
N VAL A 6 -12.97 -10.36 1.50
CA VAL A 6 -11.94 -11.17 2.20
C VAL A 6 -12.60 -12.30 3.00
N GLU A 7 -13.79 -12.04 3.59
CA GLU A 7 -14.51 -12.99 4.43
C GLU A 7 -15.06 -14.21 3.66
N ASN A 8 -15.46 -14.03 2.40
CA ASN A 8 -16.02 -15.11 1.60
C ASN A 8 -15.10 -15.67 0.52
N PHE A 9 -13.89 -15.13 0.42
CA PHE A 9 -12.90 -15.53 -0.57
C PHE A 9 -12.38 -16.97 -0.31
N GLU A 10 -12.20 -17.34 0.97
CA GLU A 10 -11.84 -18.70 1.36
C GLU A 10 -12.93 -19.70 0.94
N ASP A 11 -14.21 -19.40 1.25
CA ASP A 11 -15.34 -20.28 0.90
C ASP A 11 -15.45 -20.48 -0.61
N MET A 12 -15.23 -19.42 -1.38
CA MET A 12 -15.22 -19.49 -2.84
C MET A 12 -14.13 -20.43 -3.34
N LEU A 13 -12.91 -20.30 -2.82
CA LEU A 13 -11.78 -21.13 -3.22
C LEU A 13 -11.96 -22.59 -2.80
N ARG A 14 -12.50 -22.85 -1.60
CA ARG A 14 -12.81 -24.21 -1.14
C ARG A 14 -13.85 -24.89 -2.04
N GLN A 15 -14.94 -24.18 -2.39
CA GLN A 15 -15.95 -24.68 -3.32
C GLN A 15 -15.37 -24.96 -4.71
N MET A 16 -14.41 -24.12 -5.17
CA MET A 16 -13.74 -24.33 -6.45
C MET A 16 -12.91 -25.62 -6.43
N VAL A 17 -12.08 -25.81 -5.40
CA VAL A 17 -11.22 -26.98 -5.23
C VAL A 17 -12.09 -28.26 -5.16
N GLU A 18 -13.18 -28.23 -4.38
CA GLU A 18 -14.11 -29.36 -4.26
C GLU A 18 -14.77 -29.72 -5.61
N ARG A 19 -15.31 -28.73 -6.33
CA ARG A 19 -15.98 -28.94 -7.62
C ARG A 19 -15.06 -29.43 -8.73
N LEU A 20 -13.79 -29.06 -8.65
CA LEU A 20 -12.77 -29.50 -9.61
C LEU A 20 -12.09 -30.81 -9.19
N GLU A 21 -12.49 -31.38 -8.04
CA GLU A 21 -11.85 -32.57 -7.45
C GLU A 21 -10.32 -32.42 -7.36
N ALA A 22 -9.84 -31.20 -7.02
CA ALA A 22 -8.43 -30.85 -6.97
C ALA A 22 -7.87 -30.97 -5.55
N GLU A 23 -6.59 -31.28 -5.41
CA GLU A 23 -5.88 -31.35 -4.11
C GLU A 23 -5.40 -29.98 -3.62
N SER A 24 -5.26 -29.02 -4.54
CA SER A 24 -4.80 -27.66 -4.26
C SER A 24 -5.54 -26.66 -5.12
N GLY A 25 -5.54 -25.40 -4.70
CA GLY A 25 -6.16 -24.30 -5.45
C GLY A 25 -5.42 -22.99 -5.27
N TYR A 26 -5.38 -22.19 -6.32
CA TYR A 26 -4.83 -20.86 -6.33
C TYR A 26 -5.76 -19.94 -7.10
N VAL A 27 -6.10 -18.81 -6.52
CA VAL A 27 -6.87 -17.73 -7.18
C VAL A 27 -6.21 -16.40 -6.88
N GLU A 28 -5.96 -15.65 -7.92
CA GLU A 28 -5.48 -14.28 -7.86
C GLU A 28 -6.49 -13.38 -8.56
N MET A 29 -6.94 -12.33 -7.87
CA MET A 29 -7.88 -11.34 -8.40
C MET A 29 -7.30 -9.94 -8.22
N ASN A 30 -7.15 -9.22 -9.33
CA ASN A 30 -6.78 -7.81 -9.34
C ASN A 30 -8.01 -6.95 -9.66
N PHE A 31 -8.21 -5.88 -8.89
CA PHE A 31 -9.33 -4.97 -9.06
C PHE A 31 -9.00 -3.57 -8.51
N PRO A 32 -9.60 -2.50 -9.08
CA PRO A 32 -9.52 -1.17 -8.49
C PRO A 32 -10.40 -1.09 -7.24
N TYR A 33 -9.85 -0.57 -6.16
CA TYR A 33 -10.56 -0.33 -4.91
C TYR A 33 -10.67 1.17 -4.65
N PHE A 34 -11.88 1.67 -4.42
CA PHE A 34 -12.13 3.11 -4.29
C PHE A 34 -12.29 3.50 -2.83
N VAL A 35 -11.48 4.46 -2.38
CA VAL A 35 -11.57 5.07 -1.06
C VAL A 35 -12.06 6.50 -1.18
N ASN A 36 -13.09 6.85 -0.41
CA ASN A 36 -13.55 8.23 -0.32
C ASN A 36 -12.59 9.04 0.58
N LYS A 37 -11.90 10.01 -0.01
CA LYS A 37 -10.94 10.88 0.68
C LYS A 37 -11.48 12.30 0.80
N SER A 38 -11.23 12.91 1.95
CA SER A 38 -11.57 14.30 2.24
C SER A 38 -10.31 15.14 2.13
N ALA A 39 -10.33 16.18 1.29
CA ALA A 39 -9.21 17.10 1.14
C ALA A 39 -8.89 17.79 2.47
N PRO A 40 -7.60 18.04 2.80
CA PRO A 40 -7.16 18.30 4.17
C PRO A 40 -7.61 19.66 4.75
N VAL A 41 -7.91 20.64 3.90
CA VAL A 41 -8.32 21.99 4.32
C VAL A 41 -9.74 22.30 3.90
N SER A 42 -10.09 22.05 2.64
CA SER A 42 -11.41 22.39 2.11
C SER A 42 -12.48 21.37 2.50
N GLY A 43 -12.08 20.14 2.89
CA GLY A 43 -12.99 19.05 3.20
C GLY A 43 -13.74 18.49 1.97
N VAL A 44 -13.38 18.91 0.75
CA VAL A 44 -14.02 18.40 -0.46
C VAL A 44 -13.74 16.90 -0.58
N GLN A 45 -14.79 16.13 -0.84
CA GLN A 45 -14.70 14.68 -0.93
C GLN A 45 -14.55 14.23 -2.38
N SER A 46 -13.72 13.22 -2.58
CA SER A 46 -13.52 12.57 -3.87
C SER A 46 -13.04 11.13 -3.68
N LEU A 47 -13.37 10.28 -4.66
CA LEU A 47 -12.87 8.91 -4.71
C LEU A 47 -11.44 8.91 -5.25
N LEU A 48 -10.57 8.15 -4.58
CA LEU A 48 -9.24 7.78 -5.08
C LEU A 48 -9.19 6.27 -5.23
N ASP A 49 -8.69 5.81 -6.36
CA ASP A 49 -8.54 4.38 -6.66
C ASP A 49 -7.15 3.86 -6.25
N TYR A 50 -7.14 2.60 -5.85
CA TYR A 50 -5.96 1.84 -5.49
C TYR A 50 -6.01 0.50 -6.20
N ASP A 51 -4.87 0.03 -6.72
CA ASP A 51 -4.78 -1.32 -7.27
C ASP A 51 -4.67 -2.32 -6.11
N VAL A 52 -5.64 -3.21 -6.02
CA VAL A 52 -5.71 -4.26 -4.99
C VAL A 52 -5.71 -5.63 -5.65
N THR A 53 -4.93 -6.54 -5.08
CA THR A 53 -4.94 -7.95 -5.48
C THR A 53 -5.22 -8.83 -4.27
N PHE A 54 -6.22 -9.68 -4.35
CA PHE A 54 -6.44 -10.79 -3.43
C PHE A 54 -5.81 -12.05 -4.00
N ILE A 55 -5.03 -12.74 -3.18
CA ILE A 55 -4.43 -14.03 -3.49
C ILE A 55 -4.88 -15.01 -2.43
N GLY A 56 -5.59 -16.05 -2.87
CA GLY A 56 -5.98 -17.18 -2.04
C GLY A 56 -5.30 -18.44 -2.50
N GLU A 57 -4.78 -19.21 -1.59
CA GLU A 57 -4.13 -20.48 -1.87
C GLU A 57 -4.62 -21.55 -0.89
N ILE A 58 -4.90 -22.74 -1.42
CA ILE A 58 -5.17 -23.95 -0.63
C ILE A 58 -4.12 -25.00 -1.00
N VAL A 59 -3.32 -25.41 -0.02
CA VAL A 59 -2.33 -26.48 -0.14
C VAL A 59 -2.49 -27.43 1.03
N ASN A 60 -2.64 -28.73 0.77
CA ASN A 60 -2.87 -29.75 1.79
C ASN A 60 -4.03 -29.39 2.75
N GLY A 61 -5.10 -28.83 2.21
CA GLY A 61 -6.29 -28.40 2.96
C GLY A 61 -6.15 -27.09 3.77
N LYS A 62 -4.93 -26.53 3.85
CA LYS A 62 -4.65 -25.27 4.54
C LYS A 62 -4.86 -24.10 3.60
N TYR A 63 -5.74 -23.17 3.99
CA TYR A 63 -5.94 -21.90 3.29
C TYR A 63 -4.94 -20.84 3.76
N THR A 64 -4.46 -20.03 2.83
CA THR A 64 -3.71 -18.80 3.09
C THR A 64 -4.30 -17.66 2.28
N HIS A 65 -4.37 -16.48 2.89
CA HIS A 65 -4.82 -15.25 2.25
C HIS A 65 -3.69 -14.23 2.22
N THR A 66 -3.52 -13.62 1.05
CA THR A 66 -2.57 -12.51 0.86
C THR A 66 -3.30 -11.35 0.18
N THR A 67 -3.17 -10.16 0.75
CA THR A 67 -3.64 -8.92 0.15
C THR A 67 -2.44 -8.12 -0.33
N LYS A 68 -2.43 -7.75 -1.61
CA LYS A 68 -1.47 -6.82 -2.18
C LYS A 68 -2.17 -5.51 -2.51
N VAL A 69 -1.60 -4.39 -2.07
CA VAL A 69 -2.12 -3.05 -2.35
C VAL A 69 -1.00 -2.16 -2.87
N VAL A 70 -1.26 -1.45 -3.98
CA VAL A 70 -0.36 -0.42 -4.50
C VAL A 70 -0.90 0.94 -4.09
N VAL A 71 -0.15 1.67 -3.29
CA VAL A 71 -0.53 2.97 -2.74
C VAL A 71 0.34 4.06 -3.36
N PRO A 72 -0.22 4.92 -4.23
CA PRO A 72 0.50 6.06 -4.76
C PRO A 72 0.61 7.16 -3.70
N VAL A 73 1.81 7.69 -3.52
CA VAL A 73 2.12 8.73 -2.53
C VAL A 73 3.06 9.78 -3.12
N THR A 74 3.26 10.89 -2.40
CA THR A 74 4.33 11.85 -2.69
C THR A 74 5.55 11.54 -1.85
N SER A 75 6.74 11.55 -2.48
CA SER A 75 8.02 11.64 -1.78
C SER A 75 8.76 12.91 -2.18
N LEU A 76 9.40 13.56 -1.22
CA LEU A 76 10.21 14.76 -1.40
C LEU A 76 11.65 14.44 -0.99
N CYS A 77 12.59 14.74 -1.88
CA CYS A 77 13.99 14.37 -1.71
C CYS A 77 14.68 15.15 -0.59
N PRO A 78 15.16 14.49 0.49
CA PRO A 78 15.89 15.15 1.57
C PRO A 78 17.21 15.76 1.12
N CYS A 79 17.91 15.13 0.16
CA CYS A 79 19.18 15.65 -0.36
C CYS A 79 19.02 16.97 -1.08
N SER A 80 18.04 17.06 -2.00
CA SER A 80 17.80 18.30 -2.74
C SER A 80 17.32 19.42 -1.83
N LYS A 81 16.49 19.11 -0.81
CA LYS A 81 16.07 20.06 0.22
C LYS A 81 17.26 20.65 0.97
N LYS A 82 18.31 19.84 1.23
CA LYS A 82 19.48 20.26 2.00
C LYS A 82 20.43 21.18 1.23
N ILE A 83 20.53 20.99 -0.09
CA ILE A 83 21.56 21.67 -0.91
C ILE A 83 21.02 22.82 -1.76
N SER A 84 19.71 22.88 -1.98
CA SER A 84 19.07 23.89 -2.83
C SER A 84 18.59 25.08 -2.04
N ASP A 85 18.83 26.28 -2.55
CA ASP A 85 18.31 27.54 -1.98
C ASP A 85 16.82 27.79 -2.35
N TYR A 86 16.28 27.07 -3.33
CA TYR A 86 14.95 27.31 -3.91
C TYR A 86 13.94 26.17 -3.71
N GLY A 87 14.19 25.27 -2.78
CA GLY A 87 13.28 24.18 -2.47
C GLY A 87 13.86 22.79 -2.74
N ALA A 88 13.00 21.84 -3.04
CA ALA A 88 13.38 20.46 -3.29
C ALA A 88 12.52 19.84 -4.40
N HIS A 89 13.11 18.91 -5.16
CA HIS A 89 12.27 18.13 -6.06
C HIS A 89 11.45 17.10 -5.27
N ASN A 90 10.26 16.84 -5.80
CA ASN A 90 9.37 15.79 -5.34
C ASN A 90 8.92 14.95 -6.53
N GLN A 91 8.40 13.79 -6.26
CA GLN A 91 7.89 12.85 -7.24
C GLN A 91 6.77 12.01 -6.67
N ARG A 92 6.03 11.37 -7.56
CA ARG A 92 5.13 10.29 -7.19
C ARG A 92 5.96 9.05 -6.87
N SER A 93 5.51 8.32 -5.86
CA SER A 93 6.06 7.02 -5.50
C SER A 93 4.93 6.01 -5.42
N HIS A 94 5.20 4.78 -5.82
CA HIS A 94 4.30 3.68 -5.56
C HIS A 94 4.86 2.86 -4.41
N VAL A 95 4.08 2.75 -3.33
CA VAL A 95 4.39 1.86 -2.22
C VAL A 95 3.49 0.64 -2.32
N THR A 96 4.09 -0.51 -2.53
CA THR A 96 3.38 -1.78 -2.63
C THR A 96 3.58 -2.56 -1.34
N VAL A 97 2.49 -2.97 -0.72
CA VAL A 97 2.51 -3.90 0.40
C VAL A 97 1.80 -5.17 0.00
N THR A 98 2.51 -6.30 0.08
CA THR A 98 1.97 -7.65 -0.05
C THR A 98 1.98 -8.27 1.33
N ALA A 99 0.80 -8.44 1.94
CA ALA A 99 0.65 -8.91 3.32
C ALA A 99 -0.11 -10.23 3.36
N GLN A 100 0.52 -11.28 3.90
CA GLN A 100 -0.16 -12.51 4.29
C GLN A 100 -0.77 -12.29 5.68
N THR A 101 -2.08 -12.53 5.81
CA THR A 101 -2.82 -12.23 7.03
C THR A 101 -3.41 -13.48 7.66
N ASN A 102 -3.53 -13.46 9.00
CA ASN A 102 -4.18 -14.50 9.81
C ASN A 102 -5.60 -14.12 10.25
N GLY A 103 -6.12 -13.00 9.75
CA GLY A 103 -7.45 -12.48 10.04
C GLY A 103 -7.84 -11.39 9.07
N PHE A 104 -9.00 -10.78 9.32
CA PHE A 104 -9.54 -9.75 8.46
C PHE A 104 -8.85 -8.40 8.69
N LEU A 105 -8.14 -7.91 7.68
CA LEU A 105 -7.51 -6.58 7.66
C LEU A 105 -8.19 -5.71 6.60
N TRP A 106 -8.75 -4.58 7.01
CA TRP A 106 -9.39 -3.63 6.10
C TRP A 106 -8.37 -3.01 5.14
N ILE A 107 -8.74 -2.97 3.85
CA ILE A 107 -7.90 -2.34 2.81
C ILE A 107 -7.64 -0.87 3.15
N GLU A 108 -8.66 -0.15 3.62
CA GLU A 108 -8.54 1.26 4.01
C GLU A 108 -7.58 1.46 5.18
N ASP A 109 -7.52 0.51 6.13
CA ASP A 109 -6.57 0.60 7.25
C ASP A 109 -5.15 0.38 6.76
N LEU A 110 -4.95 -0.56 5.84
CA LEU A 110 -3.66 -0.80 5.21
C LEU A 110 -3.21 0.42 4.40
N VAL A 111 -4.08 0.98 3.57
CA VAL A 111 -3.82 2.20 2.80
C VAL A 111 -3.42 3.35 3.73
N ARG A 112 -4.20 3.62 4.80
CA ARG A 112 -3.89 4.69 5.76
C ARG A 112 -2.54 4.50 6.46
N LYS A 113 -2.20 3.27 6.83
CA LYS A 113 -0.91 2.94 7.45
C LYS A 113 0.25 3.25 6.51
N ILE A 114 0.10 2.94 5.23
CA ILE A 114 1.12 3.20 4.20
C ILE A 114 1.25 4.70 3.93
N GLU A 115 0.13 5.40 3.68
CA GLU A 115 0.11 6.84 3.40
C GLU A 115 0.73 7.67 4.53
N ALA A 116 0.53 7.26 5.78
CA ALA A 116 1.07 7.94 6.95
C ALA A 116 2.62 7.92 6.99
N GLN A 117 3.28 7.04 6.25
CA GLN A 117 4.74 6.92 6.22
C GLN A 117 5.38 7.70 5.06
N ALA A 118 4.61 8.24 4.13
CA ALA A 118 5.09 9.02 3.00
C ALA A 118 5.35 10.50 3.36
N SER A 119 5.95 11.26 2.47
CA SER A 119 6.05 12.71 2.63
C SER A 119 4.66 13.36 2.67
N CYS A 120 3.75 12.90 1.81
CA CYS A 120 2.32 13.25 1.84
C CYS A 120 1.51 12.21 1.06
N GLU A 121 0.27 11.98 1.48
CA GLU A 121 -0.73 11.23 0.73
C GLU A 121 -1.23 12.00 -0.50
N LEU A 122 -1.91 11.29 -1.42
CA LEU A 122 -2.53 11.87 -2.61
C LEU A 122 -4.04 12.03 -2.44
N TYR A 123 -4.61 12.91 -3.27
CA TYR A 123 -6.04 13.21 -3.35
C TYR A 123 -6.44 13.41 -4.80
N SER A 124 -7.66 12.99 -5.18
CA SER A 124 -8.15 13.16 -6.56
C SER A 124 -8.64 14.58 -6.84
N LEU A 125 -9.18 15.28 -5.83
CA LEU A 125 -9.72 16.63 -5.97
C LEU A 125 -9.20 17.55 -4.86
N LEU A 126 -8.59 18.66 -5.27
CA LEU A 126 -7.99 19.65 -4.38
C LEU A 126 -8.43 21.05 -4.77
N LYS A 127 -8.52 21.95 -3.79
CA LYS A 127 -8.61 23.40 -3.97
C LYS A 127 -7.28 24.06 -3.60
N ARG A 128 -7.10 25.33 -3.94
CA ARG A 128 -5.85 26.08 -3.67
C ARG A 128 -5.33 25.98 -2.24
N PRO A 129 -6.18 26.08 -1.18
CA PRO A 129 -5.70 25.89 0.20
C PRO A 129 -5.17 24.49 0.47
N ASP A 130 -5.76 23.47 -0.17
CA ASP A 130 -5.31 22.07 -0.05
C ASP A 130 -3.95 21.87 -0.73
N GLU A 131 -3.77 22.43 -1.95
CA GLU A 131 -2.49 22.40 -2.66
C GLU A 131 -1.36 23.00 -1.82
N LYS A 132 -1.63 24.17 -1.18
CA LYS A 132 -0.67 24.81 -0.27
C LYS A 132 -0.30 23.88 0.88
N PHE A 133 -1.29 23.33 1.57
CA PHE A 133 -1.11 22.44 2.70
C PHE A 133 -0.27 21.19 2.33
N ILE A 134 -0.61 20.52 1.23
CA ILE A 134 0.08 19.32 0.75
C ILE A 134 1.53 19.63 0.38
N THR A 135 1.76 20.76 -0.30
CA THR A 135 3.09 21.19 -0.70
C THR A 135 3.98 21.44 0.52
N GLU A 136 3.47 22.18 1.51
CA GLU A 136 4.18 22.51 2.75
C GLU A 136 4.41 21.23 3.59
N ARG A 137 3.39 20.37 3.75
CA ARG A 137 3.49 19.10 4.48
C ARG A 137 4.56 18.18 3.86
N ALA A 138 4.56 18.02 2.53
CA ALA A 138 5.56 17.21 1.86
C ALA A 138 6.97 17.79 2.05
N TYR A 139 7.11 19.12 1.98
CA TYR A 139 8.37 19.81 2.20
C TYR A 139 8.90 19.62 3.62
N ASP A 140 8.03 19.66 4.62
CA ASP A 140 8.42 19.48 6.03
C ASP A 140 8.69 18.03 6.41
N ASN A 141 8.25 17.08 5.60
CA ASN A 141 8.39 15.64 5.82
C ASN A 141 9.14 14.93 4.68
N PRO A 142 10.42 15.30 4.39
CA PRO A 142 11.19 14.67 3.31
C PRO A 142 11.51 13.21 3.66
N LYS A 143 11.44 12.31 2.66
CA LYS A 143 11.67 10.87 2.82
C LYS A 143 12.50 10.31 1.67
N PHE A 144 13.54 9.54 1.98
CA PHE A 144 14.17 8.63 1.02
C PHE A 144 13.29 7.42 0.76
N VAL A 145 13.50 6.75 -0.37
CA VAL A 145 12.80 5.49 -0.67
C VAL A 145 13.04 4.42 0.40
N GLU A 146 14.26 4.39 0.95
CA GLU A 146 14.65 3.48 2.04
C GLU A 146 13.97 3.83 3.36
N ASP A 147 13.69 5.11 3.63
CA ASP A 147 12.96 5.53 4.83
C ASP A 147 11.50 5.09 4.73
N ILE A 148 10.88 5.25 3.55
CA ILE A 148 9.50 4.83 3.31
C ILE A 148 9.36 3.33 3.56
N VAL A 149 10.19 2.47 2.96
CA VAL A 149 10.06 1.02 3.16
C VAL A 149 10.36 0.60 4.60
N ARG A 150 11.28 1.26 5.32
CA ARG A 150 11.54 0.99 6.74
C ARG A 150 10.37 1.36 7.63
N ASP A 151 9.79 2.54 7.41
CA ASP A 151 8.69 3.02 8.23
C ASP A 151 7.41 2.19 7.99
N VAL A 152 7.12 1.83 6.72
CA VAL A 152 6.01 0.93 6.40
C VAL A 152 6.26 -0.48 6.95
N ALA A 153 7.48 -1.02 6.85
CA ALA A 153 7.83 -2.30 7.44
C ALA A 153 7.68 -2.29 8.96
N ALA A 154 8.03 -1.19 9.63
CA ALA A 154 7.78 -1.02 11.07
C ALA A 154 6.27 -1.06 11.40
N ALA A 155 5.43 -0.41 10.59
CA ALA A 155 3.98 -0.47 10.74
C ALA A 155 3.43 -1.89 10.53
N MET A 156 3.95 -2.65 9.54
CA MET A 156 3.58 -4.06 9.31
C MET A 156 4.06 -4.98 10.45
N ASN A 157 5.22 -4.70 11.03
CA ASN A 157 5.70 -5.42 12.21
C ASN A 157 4.77 -5.25 13.42
N ALA A 158 4.23 -4.05 13.60
CA ALA A 158 3.31 -3.73 14.69
C ALA A 158 1.89 -4.29 14.47
N GLU A 159 1.51 -4.60 13.23
CA GLU A 159 0.19 -5.14 12.89
C GLU A 159 0.10 -6.62 13.22
N THR A 160 -0.73 -6.98 14.20
CA THR A 160 -0.84 -8.36 14.71
C THR A 160 -1.53 -9.31 13.73
N LEU A 161 -2.34 -8.78 12.82
CA LEU A 161 -3.03 -9.56 11.79
C LEU A 161 -2.12 -9.95 10.61
N VAL A 162 -0.92 -9.37 10.52
CA VAL A 162 0.05 -9.67 9.45
C VAL A 162 1.04 -10.71 9.95
N ASP A 163 1.10 -11.85 9.28
CA ASP A 163 2.04 -12.95 9.55
C ASP A 163 3.35 -12.81 8.76
N ALA A 164 3.24 -12.40 7.50
CA ALA A 164 4.37 -12.16 6.62
C ALA A 164 4.07 -10.99 5.68
N TYR A 165 5.11 -10.28 5.23
CA TYR A 165 4.94 -9.17 4.30
C TYR A 165 6.13 -8.96 3.40
N VAL A 166 5.85 -8.35 2.23
CA VAL A 166 6.82 -7.67 1.37
C VAL A 166 6.37 -6.22 1.25
N VAL A 167 7.28 -5.30 1.53
CA VAL A 167 7.11 -3.86 1.31
C VAL A 167 8.07 -3.42 0.24
N GLU A 168 7.56 -2.83 -0.82
CA GLU A 168 8.32 -2.30 -1.95
C GLU A 168 7.98 -0.83 -2.10
N ALA A 169 8.95 0.00 -2.46
CA ALA A 169 8.70 1.37 -2.87
C ALA A 169 9.51 1.71 -4.12
N GLU A 170 8.86 2.34 -5.09
CA GLU A 170 9.45 2.86 -6.30
C GLU A 170 9.18 4.36 -6.38
N ASN A 171 10.24 5.16 -6.33
CA ASN A 171 10.20 6.60 -6.54
C ASN A 171 10.45 6.89 -8.02
N PHE A 172 9.48 7.50 -8.71
CA PHE A 172 9.63 7.96 -10.09
C PHE A 172 10.40 9.28 -10.10
N GLU A 173 11.72 9.20 -10.04
CA GLU A 173 12.60 10.34 -9.83
C GLU A 173 12.38 11.45 -10.88
N SER A 174 12.00 12.65 -10.42
CA SER A 174 11.59 13.75 -11.32
C SER A 174 12.75 14.43 -12.06
N ILE A 175 13.99 14.27 -11.56
CA ILE A 175 15.20 14.86 -12.14
C ILE A 175 16.16 13.82 -12.75
N HIS A 176 15.83 12.54 -12.69
CA HIS A 176 16.60 11.43 -13.24
C HIS A 176 15.78 10.62 -14.22
N ASN A 177 16.43 10.01 -15.21
CA ASN A 177 15.75 9.11 -16.17
C ASN A 177 15.73 7.64 -15.67
N HIS A 178 15.63 7.45 -14.36
CA HIS A 178 15.48 6.15 -13.71
C HIS A 178 14.69 6.32 -12.41
N SER A 179 14.12 5.23 -11.92
CA SER A 179 13.48 5.17 -10.61
C SER A 179 14.50 4.79 -9.52
N ALA A 180 14.23 5.19 -8.28
CA ALA A 180 14.87 4.61 -7.10
C ALA A 180 13.93 3.56 -6.50
N TYR A 181 14.48 2.42 -6.09
CA TYR A 181 13.70 1.30 -5.60
C TYR A 181 14.30 0.73 -4.31
N ALA A 182 13.43 0.36 -3.37
CA ALA A 182 13.81 -0.33 -2.16
C ALA A 182 12.77 -1.42 -1.82
N LEU A 183 13.23 -2.49 -1.15
CA LEU A 183 12.41 -3.61 -0.73
C LEU A 183 12.81 -4.08 0.67
N ILE A 184 11.81 -4.45 1.48
CA ILE A 184 11.98 -5.19 2.74
C ILE A 184 10.95 -6.32 2.74
N GLU A 185 11.41 -7.54 3.04
CA GLU A 185 10.54 -8.69 3.25
C GLU A 185 10.76 -9.30 4.65
N LYS A 186 9.70 -9.83 5.23
CA LYS A 186 9.76 -10.51 6.52
C LYS A 186 8.64 -11.51 6.70
N ASP A 187 8.99 -12.70 7.17
CA ASP A 187 8.06 -13.66 7.75
C ASP A 187 8.18 -13.58 9.28
N LYS A 188 7.11 -13.09 9.93
CA LYS A 188 7.08 -12.89 11.38
C LYS A 188 6.95 -14.21 12.16
N ARG A 189 6.53 -15.28 11.49
CA ARG A 189 6.40 -16.63 12.08
C ARG A 189 7.76 -17.30 12.29
N THR A 190 8.77 -16.88 11.53
CA THR A 190 10.14 -17.44 11.60
C THR A 190 11.07 -16.64 12.52
N ALA A 191 10.61 -15.51 13.09
CA ALA A 191 11.39 -14.74 14.06
C ALA A 191 11.35 -15.44 15.42
N ALA A 192 12.40 -16.22 15.72
CA ALA A 192 12.73 -16.71 17.03
C ALA A 192 13.65 -15.69 17.76
#